data_debff6f65a32d21c31c62c317085d4dc
#
_entry.id   debff6f65a32d21c31c62c317085d4dc
#
_cell.length_a   1.000
_cell.length_b   1.000
_cell.length_c   1.000
_cell.angle_alpha   90.00
_cell.angle_beta   90.00
_cell.angle_gamma   90.00
#
_symmetry.space_group_name_H-M   'P 1'
#
loop_
_entity.id
_entity.type
_entity.pdbx_description
1 polymer ?
#
loop_
_entity_poly.entity_id
_entity_poly.type
_entity_poly.pdbx_seq_one_letter_code
_entity_poly.pdbx_strand_id
1 'polypeptide(L)'
;MQAVDVQGLHPRFAASVVLFAARKGHPVSGLTPVVRKLIAGRDPLGASSIVESDHAEVHLSGPGSGYHLTIEREGCLLTVVVQDLVPTLTKELWPPLELGHKVRDGWWVSEHDLIEALLLLASGAVPSSKMVLSGRRRWTSEELIREAGLLQRRWMAGQGGAFSVDVLAEPHRPHVRVEAVVQDSKEPDLAPLHTLLTTRQSEGWRPQMTVREALMHHLALNDGLNLG
;
A
#
# COMPACT_ATOMS: atom_id res chain seq x y z
N MET A 1 5.23 -19.89 13.08
CA MET A 1 4.86 -18.61 12.42
C MET A 1 4.57 -17.62 13.55
N GLN A 2 5.05 -16.41 13.43
CA GLN A 2 4.94 -15.41 14.48
C GLN A 2 3.66 -14.62 14.33
N ALA A 3 3.01 -14.30 15.44
CA ALA A 3 1.82 -13.46 15.47
C ALA A 3 2.22 -11.97 15.33
N VAL A 4 1.44 -11.23 14.54
CA VAL A 4 1.66 -9.82 14.24
C VAL A 4 0.55 -8.99 14.87
N ASP A 5 0.90 -8.03 15.73
CA ASP A 5 -0.04 -7.05 16.28
C ASP A 5 -0.18 -5.86 15.34
N VAL A 6 -1.44 -5.49 15.06
CA VAL A 6 -1.80 -4.39 14.14
C VAL A 6 -2.52 -3.24 14.83
N GLN A 7 -2.64 -3.27 16.15
CA GLN A 7 -3.42 -2.28 16.92
C GLN A 7 -2.92 -0.85 16.70
N GLY A 8 -1.61 -0.66 16.53
CA GLY A 8 -0.98 0.64 16.31
C GLY A 8 -1.09 1.19 14.89
N LEU A 9 -1.77 0.50 13.96
CA LEU A 9 -1.89 0.90 12.57
C LEU A 9 -3.19 1.65 12.29
N HIS A 10 -3.16 2.50 11.26
CA HIS A 10 -4.41 3.08 10.73
C HIS A 10 -5.39 1.97 10.29
N PRO A 11 -6.69 2.02 10.66
CA PRO A 11 -7.62 0.90 10.49
C PRO A 11 -7.70 0.30 9.08
N ARG A 12 -7.65 1.13 8.03
CA ARG A 12 -7.67 0.66 6.64
C ARG A 12 -6.42 -0.14 6.28
N PHE A 13 -5.26 0.34 6.71
CA PHE A 13 -4.00 -0.34 6.50
C PHE A 13 -3.89 -1.61 7.34
N ALA A 14 -4.33 -1.54 8.61
CA ALA A 14 -4.44 -2.71 9.48
C ALA A 14 -5.29 -3.83 8.82
N ALA A 15 -6.44 -3.48 8.23
CA ALA A 15 -7.27 -4.46 7.52
C ALA A 15 -6.54 -5.12 6.34
N SER A 16 -5.77 -4.35 5.56
CA SER A 16 -4.96 -4.88 4.47
C SER A 16 -3.85 -5.80 4.98
N VAL A 17 -3.14 -5.39 6.04
CA VAL A 17 -2.09 -6.21 6.69
C VAL A 17 -2.67 -7.53 7.19
N VAL A 18 -3.81 -7.49 7.87
CA VAL A 18 -4.48 -8.69 8.42
C VAL A 18 -4.87 -9.67 7.32
N LEU A 19 -5.52 -9.20 6.26
CA LEU A 19 -5.90 -10.06 5.14
C LEU A 19 -4.69 -10.68 4.45
N PHE A 20 -3.62 -9.91 4.30
CA PHE A 20 -2.39 -10.41 3.70
C PHE A 20 -1.69 -11.42 4.61
N ALA A 21 -1.57 -11.12 5.91
CA ALA A 21 -1.00 -12.01 6.92
C ALA A 21 -1.75 -13.34 6.99
N ALA A 22 -3.09 -13.29 7.02
CA ALA A 22 -3.94 -14.49 7.02
C ALA A 22 -3.70 -15.38 5.79
N ARG A 23 -3.60 -14.77 4.58
CA ARG A 23 -3.29 -15.52 3.33
C ARG A 23 -1.91 -16.17 3.36
N LYS A 24 -0.96 -15.62 4.10
CA LYS A 24 0.38 -16.18 4.31
C LYS A 24 0.45 -17.12 5.53
N GLY A 25 -0.67 -17.30 6.24
CA GLY A 25 -0.78 -18.18 7.43
C GLY A 25 -0.19 -17.58 8.71
N HIS A 26 0.03 -16.25 8.77
CA HIS A 26 0.47 -15.59 10.00
C HIS A 26 -0.72 -15.31 10.92
N PRO A 27 -0.65 -15.70 12.21
CA PRO A 27 -1.62 -15.26 13.19
C PRO A 27 -1.53 -13.74 13.40
N VAL A 28 -2.64 -13.11 13.80
CA VAL A 28 -2.71 -11.67 14.04
C VAL A 28 -3.32 -11.36 15.39
N SER A 29 -2.98 -10.22 15.97
CA SER A 29 -3.59 -9.69 17.20
C SER A 29 -3.96 -8.22 17.04
N GLY A 30 -4.61 -7.64 18.05
CA GLY A 30 -4.95 -6.21 18.05
C GLY A 30 -6.11 -5.81 17.11
N LEU A 31 -6.99 -6.75 16.76
CA LEU A 31 -8.13 -6.50 15.86
C LEU A 31 -9.21 -5.67 16.55
N THR A 32 -9.27 -4.39 16.21
CA THR A 32 -10.36 -3.50 16.68
C THR A 32 -11.67 -3.80 15.95
N PRO A 33 -12.85 -3.43 16.53
CA PRO A 33 -14.14 -3.59 15.86
C PRO A 33 -14.21 -2.92 14.48
N VAL A 34 -13.53 -1.76 14.32
CA VAL A 34 -13.45 -1.05 13.04
C VAL A 34 -12.68 -1.85 12.00
N VAL A 35 -11.53 -2.42 12.39
CA VAL A 35 -10.72 -3.27 11.51
C VAL A 35 -11.51 -4.50 11.08
N ARG A 36 -12.20 -5.17 12.00
CA ARG A 36 -13.05 -6.33 11.68
C ARG A 36 -14.16 -5.99 10.66
N LYS A 37 -14.83 -4.85 10.85
CA LYS A 37 -15.86 -4.37 9.91
C LYS A 37 -15.27 -4.12 8.52
N LEU A 38 -14.10 -3.51 8.43
CA LEU A 38 -13.41 -3.25 7.16
C LEU A 38 -12.99 -4.55 6.46
N ILE A 39 -12.50 -5.54 7.19
CA ILE A 39 -12.14 -6.86 6.66
C ILE A 39 -13.36 -7.56 6.10
N ALA A 40 -14.44 -7.65 6.88
CA ALA A 40 -15.68 -8.30 6.46
C ALA A 40 -16.31 -7.65 5.22
N GLY A 41 -16.19 -6.32 5.08
CA GLY A 41 -16.66 -5.61 3.90
C GLY A 41 -15.79 -5.79 2.65
N ARG A 42 -14.49 -6.09 2.82
CA ARG A 42 -13.56 -6.24 1.70
C ARG A 42 -13.43 -7.69 1.21
N ASP A 43 -13.36 -8.62 2.13
CA ASP A 43 -13.13 -10.04 1.84
C ASP A 43 -13.81 -10.91 2.92
N PRO A 44 -15.12 -11.16 2.79
CA PRO A 44 -15.86 -11.97 3.76
C PRO A 44 -15.30 -13.40 3.90
N LEU A 45 -14.76 -13.97 2.83
CA LEU A 45 -14.17 -15.32 2.85
C LEU A 45 -12.80 -15.29 3.53
N GLY A 46 -11.99 -14.28 3.22
CA GLY A 46 -10.70 -14.08 3.89
C GLY A 46 -10.86 -13.81 5.39
N ALA A 47 -11.94 -13.14 5.79
CA ALA A 47 -12.25 -12.90 7.21
C ALA A 47 -12.38 -14.19 8.01
N SER A 48 -12.92 -15.26 7.42
CA SER A 48 -13.08 -16.57 8.09
C SER A 48 -11.76 -17.34 8.25
N SER A 49 -10.72 -16.97 7.52
CA SER A 49 -9.40 -17.63 7.58
C SER A 49 -8.43 -16.96 8.57
N ILE A 50 -8.85 -15.89 9.24
CA ILE A 50 -8.00 -15.17 10.19
C ILE A 50 -7.82 -15.99 11.45
N VAL A 51 -6.56 -16.29 11.79
CA VAL A 51 -6.18 -16.89 13.05
C VAL A 51 -5.79 -15.77 14.02
N GLU A 52 -6.56 -15.59 15.08
CA GLU A 52 -6.26 -14.60 16.11
C GLU A 52 -5.36 -15.20 17.19
N SER A 53 -4.45 -14.39 17.70
CA SER A 53 -3.55 -14.71 18.79
C SER A 53 -3.73 -13.71 19.93
N ASP A 54 -3.72 -14.20 21.17
CA ASP A 54 -3.74 -13.35 22.35
C ASP A 54 -2.37 -12.71 22.64
N HIS A 55 -1.32 -13.23 22.02
CA HIS A 55 0.05 -12.75 22.18
C HIS A 55 0.69 -12.51 20.81
N ALA A 56 1.31 -11.36 20.64
CA ALA A 56 2.11 -11.04 19.47
C ALA A 56 3.58 -10.88 19.86
N GLU A 57 4.45 -11.40 19.04
CA GLU A 57 5.91 -11.23 19.17
C GLU A 57 6.40 -10.00 18.39
N VAL A 58 5.58 -9.49 17.47
CA VAL A 58 5.89 -8.37 16.60
C VAL A 58 4.76 -7.36 16.65
N HIS A 59 5.09 -6.12 16.97
CA HIS A 59 4.14 -5.02 17.02
C HIS A 59 4.38 -4.07 15.85
N LEU A 60 3.36 -3.90 15.01
CA LEU A 60 3.37 -2.91 13.95
C LEU A 60 2.62 -1.68 14.41
N SER A 61 3.24 -0.52 14.29
CA SER A 61 2.61 0.76 14.59
C SER A 61 2.98 1.81 13.56
N GLY A 62 2.16 2.86 13.47
CA GLY A 62 2.43 3.98 12.59
C GLY A 62 1.42 5.09 12.83
N PRO A 63 1.85 6.35 12.76
CA PRO A 63 0.94 7.47 12.87
C PRO A 63 -0.07 7.44 11.73
N GLY A 64 -1.32 7.77 12.03
CA GLY A 64 -2.44 7.72 11.07
C GLY A 64 -2.29 8.61 9.84
N SER A 65 -1.32 9.51 9.81
CA SER A 65 -1.05 10.46 8.73
C SER A 65 0.35 10.35 8.13
N GLY A 66 1.18 9.40 8.58
CA GLY A 66 2.60 9.42 8.25
C GLY A 66 3.08 8.14 7.60
N TYR A 67 4.02 8.35 6.74
CA TYR A 67 4.82 7.35 6.05
C TYR A 67 5.89 6.73 6.96
N HIS A 68 5.70 6.76 8.29
CA HIS A 68 6.62 6.19 9.26
C HIS A 68 5.92 5.02 9.92
N LEU A 69 6.35 3.83 9.60
CA LEU A 69 5.91 2.60 10.24
C LEU A 69 7.01 2.09 11.15
N THR A 70 6.64 1.51 12.27
CA THR A 70 7.59 0.91 13.19
C THR A 70 7.30 -0.57 13.34
N ILE A 71 8.35 -1.36 13.41
CA ILE A 71 8.34 -2.77 13.75
C ILE A 71 9.10 -2.90 15.06
N GLU A 72 8.40 -3.29 16.11
CA GLU A 72 8.99 -3.57 17.41
C GLU A 72 9.00 -5.07 17.67
N ARG A 73 10.16 -5.58 18.06
CA ARG A 73 10.37 -6.97 18.41
C ARG A 73 11.51 -7.11 19.42
N GLU A 74 11.28 -7.82 20.51
CA GLU A 74 12.30 -8.13 21.54
C GLU A 74 13.05 -6.89 22.03
N GLY A 75 12.35 -5.75 22.15
CA GLY A 75 12.93 -4.47 22.54
C GLY A 75 13.74 -3.74 21.47
N CYS A 76 13.83 -4.29 20.26
CA CYS A 76 14.40 -3.63 19.09
C CYS A 76 13.32 -2.89 18.32
N LEU A 77 13.63 -1.69 17.83
CA LEU A 77 12.71 -0.83 17.09
C LEU A 77 13.29 -0.47 15.72
N LEU A 78 12.66 -0.99 14.67
CA LEU A 78 12.95 -0.62 13.29
C LEU A 78 11.93 0.41 12.80
N THR A 79 12.40 1.57 12.38
CA THR A 79 11.56 2.58 11.72
C THR A 79 11.69 2.45 10.21
N VAL A 80 10.58 2.17 9.54
CA VAL A 80 10.47 2.14 8.07
C VAL A 80 9.80 3.42 7.59
N VAL A 81 10.54 4.25 6.88
CA VAL A 81 10.02 5.47 6.25
C VAL A 81 9.52 5.12 4.87
N VAL A 82 8.22 5.08 4.71
CA VAL A 82 7.59 4.78 3.41
C VAL A 82 7.49 6.05 2.58
N GLN A 83 7.92 6.02 1.34
CA GLN A 83 7.78 7.12 0.40
C GLN A 83 6.86 6.71 -0.75
N ASP A 84 6.01 7.66 -1.14
CA ASP A 84 5.19 7.57 -2.35
C ASP A 84 4.35 6.27 -2.44
N LEU A 85 3.49 6.03 -1.44
CA LEU A 85 2.65 4.84 -1.35
C LEU A 85 1.40 4.93 -2.25
N VAL A 86 1.02 3.82 -2.88
CA VAL A 86 -0.21 3.64 -3.66
C VAL A 86 -0.98 2.40 -3.17
N PRO A 87 -2.23 2.52 -2.78
CA PRO A 87 -2.96 3.73 -2.41
C PRO A 87 -2.37 4.34 -1.15
N THR A 88 -2.63 5.62 -0.94
CA THR A 88 -2.18 6.27 0.29
C THR A 88 -3.07 5.89 1.47
N LEU A 89 -2.52 5.99 2.68
CA LEU A 89 -3.25 5.68 3.90
C LEU A 89 -4.36 6.69 4.21
N THR A 90 -4.31 7.87 3.61
CA THR A 90 -5.27 8.95 3.82
C THR A 90 -6.05 9.25 2.53
N LYS A 91 -7.34 9.56 2.65
CA LYS A 91 -8.19 9.95 1.51
C LYS A 91 -7.67 11.15 0.73
N GLU A 92 -6.87 12.00 1.38
CA GLU A 92 -6.39 13.27 0.84
C GLU A 92 -5.39 13.13 -0.32
N LEU A 93 -4.85 11.95 -0.51
CA LEU A 93 -3.81 11.72 -1.51
C LEU A 93 -4.26 10.87 -2.71
N TRP A 94 -5.46 10.31 -2.68
CA TRP A 94 -6.05 9.56 -3.79
C TRP A 94 -7.58 9.69 -3.85
N PRO A 95 -8.12 9.85 -5.04
CA PRO A 95 -7.48 9.79 -6.36
C PRO A 95 -6.71 11.08 -6.66
N PRO A 96 -5.52 11.00 -7.30
CA PRO A 96 -4.77 12.17 -7.75
C PRO A 96 -5.53 12.97 -8.81
N LEU A 97 -6.71 12.51 -9.18
CA LEU A 97 -7.56 13.07 -10.22
C LEU A 97 -8.71 13.92 -9.65
N GLU A 98 -8.81 14.09 -8.33
CA GLU A 98 -9.77 15.01 -7.74
C GLU A 98 -9.33 16.48 -7.87
N LEU A 99 -10.33 17.37 -7.99
CA LEU A 99 -10.11 18.79 -8.25
C LEU A 99 -9.17 19.41 -7.20
N GLY A 100 -8.12 20.07 -7.65
CA GLY A 100 -7.17 20.77 -6.79
C GLY A 100 -6.05 19.92 -6.20
N HIS A 101 -5.99 18.63 -6.47
CA HIS A 101 -4.88 17.80 -6.01
C HIS A 101 -3.62 18.01 -6.86
N LYS A 102 -2.48 18.06 -6.17
CA LYS A 102 -1.16 18.16 -6.79
C LYS A 102 -0.51 16.78 -6.80
N VAL A 103 -0.14 16.31 -7.98
CA VAL A 103 0.65 15.09 -8.14
C VAL A 103 2.10 15.47 -8.34
N ARG A 104 2.98 14.87 -7.57
CA ARG A 104 4.42 15.08 -7.67
C ARG A 104 5.14 13.90 -8.30
N ASP A 105 6.33 14.15 -8.81
CA ASP A 105 7.27 13.10 -9.14
C ASP A 105 7.62 12.27 -7.89
N GLY A 106 7.80 10.97 -8.05
CA GLY A 106 8.07 10.13 -6.89
C GLY A 106 8.51 8.71 -7.25
N TRP A 107 8.86 7.97 -6.20
CA TRP A 107 9.32 6.58 -6.24
C TRP A 107 8.21 5.68 -5.68
N TRP A 108 7.12 5.58 -6.41
CA TRP A 108 5.87 4.99 -5.95
C TRP A 108 5.98 3.49 -5.71
N VAL A 109 5.46 3.05 -4.58
CA VAL A 109 5.41 1.64 -4.16
C VAL A 109 3.97 1.25 -3.85
N SER A 110 3.60 0.00 -4.12
CA SER A 110 2.27 -0.52 -3.79
C SER A 110 2.12 -0.80 -2.30
N GLU A 111 0.88 -0.68 -1.80
CA GLU A 111 0.53 -1.15 -0.44
C GLU A 111 0.81 -2.66 -0.27
N HIS A 112 0.60 -3.44 -1.33
CA HIS A 112 0.90 -4.87 -1.33
C HIS A 112 2.37 -5.16 -1.07
N ASP A 113 3.29 -4.54 -1.86
CA ASP A 113 4.74 -4.72 -1.68
C ASP A 113 5.21 -4.19 -0.32
N LEU A 114 4.62 -3.08 0.16
CA LEU A 114 4.89 -2.57 1.50
C LEU A 114 4.56 -3.60 2.57
N ILE A 115 3.35 -4.19 2.52
CA ILE A 115 2.92 -5.19 3.51
C ILE A 115 3.82 -6.43 3.45
N GLU A 116 4.14 -6.91 2.25
CA GLU A 116 5.05 -8.05 2.10
C GLU A 116 6.42 -7.77 2.71
N ALA A 117 7.00 -6.61 2.44
CA ALA A 117 8.26 -6.21 3.06
C ALA A 117 8.18 -6.11 4.59
N LEU A 118 7.10 -5.52 5.14
CA LEU A 118 6.91 -5.44 6.59
C LEU A 118 6.84 -6.82 7.24
N LEU A 119 6.11 -7.76 6.65
CA LEU A 119 6.00 -9.13 7.18
C LEU A 119 7.34 -9.89 7.06
N LEU A 120 8.08 -9.69 5.97
CA LEU A 120 9.43 -10.25 5.83
C LEU A 120 10.40 -9.66 6.85
N LEU A 121 10.38 -8.35 7.07
CA LEU A 121 11.18 -7.70 8.11
C LEU A 121 10.83 -8.22 9.50
N ALA A 122 9.54 -8.40 9.75
CA ALA A 122 9.02 -8.92 11.01
C ALA A 122 9.38 -10.39 11.27
N SER A 123 9.63 -11.19 10.24
CA SER A 123 9.87 -12.65 10.37
C SER A 123 11.21 -13.02 11.00
N GLY A 124 12.13 -12.08 11.20
CA GLY A 124 13.44 -12.34 11.78
C GLY A 124 13.91 -11.27 12.76
N ALA A 125 15.19 -11.27 13.12
CA ALA A 125 15.76 -10.27 14.02
C ALA A 125 15.61 -8.86 13.45
N VAL A 126 15.08 -7.96 14.23
CA VAL A 126 14.81 -6.58 13.85
C VAL A 126 15.92 -5.69 14.39
N PRO A 127 16.66 -4.95 13.53
CA PRO A 127 17.67 -4.02 14.01
C PRO A 127 17.03 -2.74 14.55
N SER A 128 17.62 -2.14 15.57
CA SER A 128 17.23 -0.79 16.02
C SER A 128 17.83 0.25 15.07
N SER A 129 17.10 0.55 13.98
CA SER A 129 17.57 1.44 12.93
C SER A 129 16.41 2.11 12.20
N LYS A 130 16.76 2.98 11.26
CA LYS A 130 15.82 3.64 10.34
C LYS A 130 16.21 3.34 8.91
N MET A 131 15.24 2.98 8.09
CA MET A 131 15.45 2.73 6.66
C MET A 131 14.29 3.27 5.82
N VAL A 132 14.56 3.46 4.53
CA VAL A 132 13.58 3.94 3.56
C VAL A 132 13.02 2.76 2.77
N LEU A 133 11.70 2.78 2.52
CA LEU A 133 11.01 1.86 1.64
C LEU A 133 10.26 2.67 0.58
N SER A 134 10.53 2.39 -0.67
CA SER A 134 9.85 3.01 -1.82
C SER A 134 9.99 2.13 -3.06
N GLY A 135 9.36 2.54 -4.16
CA GLY A 135 9.59 1.92 -5.46
C GLY A 135 11.03 2.11 -5.95
N ARG A 136 11.42 1.32 -6.92
CA ARG A 136 12.77 1.37 -7.53
C ARG A 136 12.84 2.24 -8.79
N ARG A 137 11.68 2.60 -9.35
CA ARG A 137 11.56 3.46 -10.53
C ARG A 137 11.00 4.82 -10.14
N ARG A 138 11.62 5.88 -10.63
CA ARG A 138 11.03 7.21 -10.58
C ARG A 138 9.91 7.31 -11.60
N TRP A 139 8.77 7.83 -11.17
CA TRP A 139 7.64 8.19 -12.00
C TRP A 139 7.52 9.71 -12.04
N THR A 140 7.35 10.27 -13.22
CA THR A 140 6.97 11.67 -13.32
C THR A 140 5.50 11.83 -12.96
N SER A 141 5.13 13.01 -12.50
CA SER A 141 3.73 13.36 -12.24
C SER A 141 2.87 13.19 -13.50
N GLU A 142 3.39 13.51 -14.67
CA GLU A 142 2.70 13.34 -15.97
C GLU A 142 2.45 11.86 -16.30
N GLU A 143 3.46 10.98 -16.12
CA GLU A 143 3.29 9.54 -16.31
C GLU A 143 2.21 8.99 -15.41
N LEU A 144 2.23 9.37 -14.12
CA LEU A 144 1.28 8.89 -13.13
C LEU A 144 -0.15 9.34 -13.43
N ILE A 145 -0.35 10.63 -13.76
CA ILE A 145 -1.64 11.19 -14.16
C ILE A 145 -2.18 10.48 -15.41
N ARG A 146 -1.32 10.24 -16.40
CA ARG A 146 -1.69 9.53 -17.62
C ARG A 146 -2.16 8.11 -17.34
N GLU A 147 -1.41 7.33 -16.54
CA GLU A 147 -1.78 5.96 -16.19
C GLU A 147 -3.08 5.90 -15.39
N ALA A 148 -3.22 6.75 -14.37
CA ALA A 148 -4.44 6.83 -13.57
C ALA A 148 -5.66 7.23 -14.42
N GLY A 149 -5.50 8.20 -15.32
CA GLY A 149 -6.55 8.63 -16.25
C GLY A 149 -6.99 7.53 -17.22
N LEU A 150 -6.04 6.76 -17.77
CA LEU A 150 -6.35 5.61 -18.62
C LEU A 150 -7.13 4.53 -17.87
N LEU A 151 -6.72 4.21 -16.65
CA LEU A 151 -7.36 3.20 -15.83
C LEU A 151 -8.77 3.61 -15.42
N GLN A 152 -8.95 4.86 -14.99
CA GLN A 152 -10.27 5.40 -14.64
C GLN A 152 -11.23 5.36 -15.84
N ARG A 153 -10.75 5.75 -17.01
CA ARG A 153 -11.57 5.68 -18.25
C ARG A 153 -12.01 4.26 -18.57
N ARG A 154 -11.08 3.29 -18.51
CA ARG A 154 -11.39 1.87 -18.73
C ARG A 154 -12.38 1.35 -17.71
N TRP A 155 -12.21 1.73 -16.47
CA TRP A 155 -13.09 1.39 -15.37
C TRP A 155 -14.52 1.91 -15.63
N MET A 156 -14.68 3.21 -15.93
CA MET A 156 -15.97 3.82 -16.22
C MET A 156 -16.63 3.21 -17.46
N ALA A 157 -15.87 2.93 -18.52
CA ALA A 157 -16.36 2.26 -19.71
C ALA A 157 -16.84 0.84 -19.40
N GLY A 158 -16.15 0.11 -18.52
CA GLY A 158 -16.55 -1.21 -18.06
C GLY A 158 -17.88 -1.22 -17.33
N GLN A 159 -18.10 -0.27 -16.46
CA GLN A 159 -19.37 -0.12 -15.74
C GLN A 159 -20.54 0.25 -16.66
N GLY A 160 -20.28 1.10 -17.67
CA GLY A 160 -21.28 1.47 -18.66
C GLY A 160 -21.51 0.44 -19.77
N GLY A 161 -20.77 -0.68 -19.79
CA GLY A 161 -20.81 -1.67 -20.87
C GLY A 161 -20.25 -1.16 -22.21
N ALA A 162 -19.63 0.03 -22.22
CA ALA A 162 -19.15 0.71 -23.41
C ALA A 162 -17.68 0.40 -23.71
N PHE A 163 -17.35 -0.88 -23.90
CA PHE A 163 -16.01 -1.27 -24.35
C PHE A 163 -15.90 -1.09 -25.87
N SER A 164 -15.20 -0.04 -26.30
CA SER A 164 -14.79 0.11 -27.70
C SER A 164 -13.26 0.24 -27.78
N VAL A 165 -12.70 -0.06 -28.94
CA VAL A 165 -11.26 0.08 -29.20
C VAL A 165 -10.82 1.53 -29.00
N ASP A 166 -11.65 2.50 -29.40
CA ASP A 166 -11.37 3.93 -29.27
C ASP A 166 -11.30 4.36 -27.80
N VAL A 167 -12.24 3.87 -26.96
CA VAL A 167 -12.23 4.11 -25.51
C VAL A 167 -10.97 3.56 -24.86
N LEU A 168 -10.41 2.47 -25.38
CA LEU A 168 -9.20 1.85 -24.84
C LEU A 168 -7.91 2.51 -25.37
N ALA A 169 -7.95 3.10 -26.56
CA ALA A 169 -6.77 3.64 -27.24
C ALA A 169 -6.46 5.09 -26.85
N GLU A 170 -7.47 5.91 -26.62
CA GLU A 170 -7.25 7.32 -26.28
C GLU A 170 -6.95 7.54 -24.80
N PRO A 171 -5.87 8.28 -24.46
CA PRO A 171 -5.64 8.71 -23.10
C PRO A 171 -6.75 9.64 -22.63
N HIS A 172 -7.37 9.33 -21.51
CA HIS A 172 -8.36 10.21 -20.91
C HIS A 172 -7.69 11.51 -20.45
N ARG A 173 -8.18 12.64 -20.91
CA ARG A 173 -7.87 13.90 -20.26
C ARG A 173 -8.79 14.00 -19.06
N PRO A 174 -8.25 14.03 -17.83
CA PRO A 174 -9.10 14.19 -16.65
C PRO A 174 -9.95 15.45 -16.83
N HIS A 175 -11.24 15.37 -16.50
CA HIS A 175 -12.12 16.55 -16.48
C HIS A 175 -11.70 17.57 -15.40
N VAL A 176 -10.77 17.17 -14.59
CA VAL A 176 -10.23 17.91 -13.46
C VAL A 176 -8.81 18.32 -13.80
N ARG A 177 -8.49 19.60 -13.65
CA ARG A 177 -7.12 20.08 -13.76
C ARG A 177 -6.34 19.59 -12.54
N VAL A 178 -5.55 18.56 -12.74
CA VAL A 178 -4.51 18.13 -11.82
C VAL A 178 -3.24 18.87 -12.20
N GLU A 179 -2.67 19.59 -11.25
CA GLU A 179 -1.39 20.27 -11.49
C GLU A 179 -0.26 19.28 -11.27
N ALA A 180 0.53 19.04 -12.31
CA ALA A 180 1.81 18.37 -12.19
C ALA A 180 2.79 19.28 -11.44
N VAL A 181 3.32 18.83 -10.32
CA VAL A 181 4.36 19.55 -9.58
C VAL A 181 5.67 18.82 -9.84
N VAL A 182 6.54 19.47 -10.59
CA VAL A 182 7.94 19.04 -10.71
C VAL A 182 8.60 19.33 -9.36
N GLN A 183 8.76 18.32 -8.54
CA GLN A 183 9.52 18.39 -7.31
C GLN A 183 10.77 17.55 -7.48
N ASP A 184 11.90 18.16 -7.21
CA ASP A 184 13.19 17.45 -7.22
C ASP A 184 13.24 16.53 -5.99
N SER A 185 12.72 15.30 -6.15
CA SER A 185 12.77 14.28 -5.11
C SER A 185 14.12 13.56 -5.20
N LYS A 186 14.89 13.65 -4.13
CA LYS A 186 16.15 12.90 -4.01
C LYS A 186 15.86 11.41 -4.12
N GLU A 187 16.70 10.71 -4.87
CA GLU A 187 16.65 9.26 -4.96
C GLU A 187 16.75 8.62 -3.56
N PRO A 188 15.80 7.71 -3.21
CA PRO A 188 15.81 7.06 -1.91
C PRO A 188 16.98 6.08 -1.80
N ASP A 189 17.66 6.09 -0.66
CA ASP A 189 18.67 5.07 -0.36
C ASP A 189 17.96 3.78 0.09
N LEU A 190 17.87 2.83 -0.83
CA LEU A 190 17.25 1.51 -0.62
C LEU A 190 18.26 0.44 -0.21
N ALA A 191 19.56 0.74 -0.16
CA ALA A 191 20.60 -0.25 0.13
C ALA A 191 20.44 -0.89 1.52
N PRO A 192 20.14 -0.16 2.61
CA PRO A 192 19.93 -0.78 3.93
C PRO A 192 18.74 -1.75 3.93
N LEU A 193 17.61 -1.37 3.31
CA LEU A 193 16.44 -2.23 3.18
C LEU A 193 16.76 -3.48 2.36
N HIS A 194 17.40 -3.31 1.21
CA HIS A 194 17.79 -4.42 0.33
C HIS A 194 18.69 -5.41 1.05
N THR A 195 19.74 -4.93 1.72
CA THR A 195 20.66 -5.76 2.50
C THR A 195 19.95 -6.52 3.61
N LEU A 196 19.08 -5.89 4.36
CA LEU A 196 18.34 -6.58 5.42
C LEU A 196 17.39 -7.64 4.83
N LEU A 197 16.68 -7.33 3.75
CA LEU A 197 15.77 -8.28 3.11
C LEU A 197 16.50 -9.45 2.45
N THR A 198 17.74 -9.30 1.96
CA THR A 198 18.53 -10.44 1.45
C THR A 198 18.83 -11.50 2.52
N THR A 199 18.79 -11.14 3.79
CA THR A 199 18.88 -12.12 4.89
C THR A 199 17.61 -12.94 5.10
N ARG A 200 16.49 -12.56 4.46
CA ARG A 200 15.18 -13.21 4.56
C ARG A 200 14.77 -13.92 3.27
N GLN A 201 15.13 -13.33 2.15
CA GLN A 201 14.89 -13.87 0.82
C GLN A 201 16.04 -13.52 -0.12
N SER A 202 16.37 -14.39 -1.05
CA SER A 202 17.55 -14.24 -1.92
C SER A 202 17.54 -12.98 -2.79
N GLU A 203 16.37 -12.48 -3.16
CA GLU A 203 16.23 -11.36 -4.09
C GLU A 203 16.32 -9.97 -3.40
N GLY A 204 16.30 -9.92 -2.05
CA GLY A 204 16.29 -8.67 -1.30
C GLY A 204 15.06 -7.80 -1.59
N TRP A 205 15.21 -6.46 -1.61
CA TRP A 205 14.10 -5.56 -1.93
C TRP A 205 13.82 -5.54 -3.43
N ARG A 206 12.71 -6.13 -3.81
CA ARG A 206 12.22 -6.18 -5.19
C ARG A 206 10.70 -6.07 -5.21
N PRO A 207 10.14 -4.85 -5.36
CA PRO A 207 8.69 -4.69 -5.53
C PRO A 207 8.19 -5.50 -6.72
N GLN A 208 7.12 -6.27 -6.52
CA GLN A 208 6.55 -7.15 -7.54
C GLN A 208 5.40 -6.49 -8.28
N MET A 209 4.64 -5.64 -7.57
CA MET A 209 3.46 -4.99 -8.12
C MET A 209 3.84 -3.69 -8.83
N THR A 210 3.41 -3.54 -10.06
CA THR A 210 3.56 -2.27 -10.78
C THR A 210 2.64 -1.20 -10.21
N VAL A 211 2.98 0.08 -10.39
CA VAL A 211 2.11 1.21 -10.01
C VAL A 211 0.75 1.11 -10.69
N ARG A 212 0.71 0.63 -11.93
CA ARG A 212 -0.53 0.40 -12.67
C ARG A 212 -1.43 -0.63 -12.00
N GLU A 213 -0.88 -1.76 -11.57
CA GLU A 213 -1.62 -2.79 -10.83
C GLU A 213 -2.10 -2.28 -9.49
N ALA A 214 -1.26 -1.51 -8.78
CA ALA A 214 -1.64 -0.87 -7.52
C ALA A 214 -2.82 0.09 -7.69
N LEU A 215 -2.82 0.89 -8.77
CA LEU A 215 -3.93 1.77 -9.14
C LEU A 215 -5.21 1.00 -9.48
N MET A 216 -5.10 -0.10 -10.22
CA MET A 216 -6.24 -0.98 -10.54
C MET A 216 -6.86 -1.57 -9.27
N HIS A 217 -6.03 -2.08 -8.35
CA HIS A 217 -6.48 -2.58 -7.06
C HIS A 217 -7.19 -1.50 -6.25
N HIS A 218 -6.65 -0.28 -6.25
CA HIS A 218 -7.28 0.85 -5.56
C HIS A 218 -8.67 1.17 -6.13
N LEU A 219 -8.82 1.22 -7.45
CA LEU A 219 -10.11 1.46 -8.10
C LEU A 219 -11.11 0.35 -7.76
N ALA A 220 -10.70 -0.91 -7.83
CA ALA A 220 -11.56 -2.04 -7.51
C ALA A 220 -12.04 -2.05 -6.04
N LEU A 221 -11.18 -1.66 -5.10
CA LEU A 221 -11.54 -1.60 -3.68
C LEU A 221 -12.47 -0.43 -3.33
N ASN A 222 -12.38 0.69 -4.06
CA ASN A 222 -13.22 1.85 -3.79
C ASN A 222 -14.67 1.67 -4.26
N ASP A 223 -14.91 0.86 -5.28
CA ASP A 223 -16.28 0.55 -5.74
C ASP A 223 -17.08 -0.27 -4.72
N GLY A 224 -16.44 -1.21 -4.05
CA GLY A 224 -17.09 -1.98 -2.99
C GLY A 224 -17.50 -1.16 -1.75
N LEU A 225 -16.96 0.06 -1.61
CA LEU A 225 -17.25 0.95 -0.47
C LEU A 225 -18.33 2.01 -0.77
N ASN A 226 -18.70 2.20 -2.04
CA ASN A 226 -19.76 3.15 -2.45
C ASN A 226 -21.13 2.49 -2.62
N LEU A 227 -21.29 1.20 -2.30
CA LEU A 227 -22.53 0.46 -2.38
C LEU A 227 -23.29 0.37 -1.03
N GLY A 228 -23.03 1.29 -0.12
CA GLY A 228 -23.69 1.35 1.19
C GLY A 228 -24.15 2.74 1.58
#